data_d7bfc217f352d0b24e250592fa63a107
#
_entry.id   d7bfc217f352d0b24e250592fa63a107
#
_cell.length_a   1.000
_cell.length_b   1.000
_cell.length_c   1.000
_cell.angle_alpha   90.00
_cell.angle_beta   90.00
_cell.angle_gamma   90.00
#
_symmetry.space_group_name_H-M   'P 1'
#
loop_
_entity.id
_entity.type
_entity.pdbx_description
1 polymer ?
#
loop_
_entity_poly.entity_id
_entity_poly.type
_entity_poly.pdbx_seq_one_letter_code
_entity_poly.pdbx_strand_id
1 'polypeptide(L)'
;MSKKHYIITAVTLGSIAAISAGVIGLTNLITKDRIEKNEKQRIKNGIVEIFGENSEILNEFKISDKKYDYLVYGYQVKVNEKEDNYAIRTLGSNMYGKISLLVGVIKDTEFKFSSLSVIFDEQTYASTLEDEYIDVINQDSSKIDDVECGATYGAKLVRSMIEMTVSYANTVLGAE
;
A
#
# COMPACT_ATOMS: atom_id res chain seq x y z
N MET A 1 44.09 27.77 24.35
CA MET A 1 42.79 28.33 23.97
C MET A 1 42.08 28.90 25.20
N SER A 2 41.53 30.11 25.12
CA SER A 2 40.88 30.78 26.25
C SER A 2 39.51 30.11 26.53
N LYS A 3 39.12 30.00 27.82
CA LYS A 3 37.79 29.51 28.25
C LYS A 3 36.64 30.19 27.51
N LYS A 4 36.82 31.42 27.10
CA LYS A 4 35.87 32.24 26.33
C LYS A 4 35.57 31.64 24.94
N HIS A 5 36.58 31.06 24.27
CA HIS A 5 36.42 30.42 22.98
C HIS A 5 35.59 29.14 23.07
N TYR A 6 35.78 28.32 24.10
CA TYR A 6 34.96 27.11 24.30
C TYR A 6 33.50 27.44 24.56
N ILE A 7 33.20 28.49 25.32
CA ILE A 7 31.81 28.92 25.59
C ILE A 7 31.16 29.40 24.30
N ILE A 8 31.82 30.25 23.52
CA ILE A 8 31.27 30.73 22.24
C ILE A 8 31.02 29.59 21.30
N THR A 9 31.95 28.65 21.13
CA THR A 9 31.78 27.47 20.28
C THR A 9 30.60 26.59 20.73
N ALA A 10 30.48 26.36 22.06
CA ALA A 10 29.38 25.57 22.60
C ALA A 10 28.00 26.22 22.37
N VAL A 11 27.90 27.54 22.57
CA VAL A 11 26.67 28.29 22.31
C VAL A 11 26.31 28.27 20.83
N THR A 12 27.29 28.47 19.94
CA THR A 12 27.07 28.45 18.49
C THR A 12 26.58 27.06 18.03
N LEU A 13 27.25 25.99 18.46
CA LEU A 13 26.86 24.62 18.13
C LEU A 13 25.44 24.30 18.69
N GLY A 14 25.18 24.70 19.93
CA GLY A 14 23.86 24.52 20.55
C GLY A 14 22.75 25.25 19.81
N SER A 15 23.01 26.46 19.37
CA SER A 15 22.06 27.27 18.58
C SER A 15 21.77 26.63 17.22
N ILE A 16 22.78 26.15 16.51
CA ILE A 16 22.63 25.46 15.22
C ILE A 16 21.82 24.17 15.41
N ALA A 17 22.14 23.39 16.43
CA ALA A 17 21.41 22.15 16.72
C ALA A 17 19.93 22.41 17.05
N ALA A 18 19.66 23.43 17.86
CA ALA A 18 18.28 23.82 18.23
C ALA A 18 17.47 24.29 17.02
N ILE A 19 18.05 25.12 16.14
CA ILE A 19 17.40 25.59 14.92
C ILE A 19 17.13 24.41 13.98
N SER A 20 18.12 23.54 13.77
CA SER A 20 17.96 22.34 12.90
C SER A 20 16.87 21.40 13.42
N ALA A 21 16.85 21.11 14.71
CA ALA A 21 15.80 20.30 15.33
C ALA A 21 14.42 20.94 15.21
N GLY A 22 14.32 22.25 15.39
CA GLY A 22 13.07 23.02 15.21
C GLY A 22 12.55 22.96 13.78
N VAL A 23 13.39 23.14 12.79
CA VAL A 23 13.01 23.05 11.36
C VAL A 23 12.54 21.65 11.02
N ILE A 24 13.27 20.60 11.43
CA ILE A 24 12.87 19.21 11.19
C ILE A 24 11.53 18.90 11.85
N GLY A 25 11.33 19.30 13.10
CA GLY A 25 10.09 19.09 13.84
C GLY A 25 8.89 19.78 13.18
N LEU A 26 9.03 21.05 12.78
CA LEU A 26 7.98 21.80 12.08
C LEU A 26 7.66 21.20 10.71
N THR A 27 8.70 20.80 9.94
CA THR A 27 8.50 20.16 8.65
C THR A 27 7.73 18.85 8.81
N ASN A 28 8.08 18.04 9.80
CA ASN A 28 7.40 16.77 10.06
C ASN A 28 5.91 16.97 10.40
N LEU A 29 5.57 17.97 11.24
CA LEU A 29 4.20 18.30 11.59
C LEU A 29 3.37 18.71 10.36
N ILE A 30 3.91 19.58 9.51
CA ILE A 30 3.21 20.07 8.31
C ILE A 30 3.06 18.95 7.27
N THR A 31 4.07 18.08 7.15
CA THR A 31 4.12 17.05 6.12
C THR A 31 3.22 15.86 6.46
N LYS A 32 3.08 15.54 7.76
CA LYS A 32 2.27 14.39 8.21
C LYS A 32 0.82 14.48 7.72
N ASP A 33 0.16 15.62 7.92
CA ASP A 33 -1.23 15.81 7.49
C ASP A 33 -1.41 15.71 5.97
N ARG A 34 -0.40 16.16 5.22
CA ARG A 34 -0.42 16.07 3.75
C ARG A 34 -0.20 14.63 3.27
N ILE A 35 0.70 13.89 3.94
CA ILE A 35 0.95 12.48 3.63
C ILE A 35 -0.32 11.67 3.86
N GLU A 36 -0.97 11.82 5.02
CA GLU A 36 -2.21 11.10 5.33
C GLU A 36 -3.35 11.42 4.36
N LYS A 37 -3.51 12.69 3.97
CA LYS A 37 -4.51 13.09 2.97
C LYS A 37 -4.22 12.50 1.59
N ASN A 38 -2.96 12.53 1.16
CA ASN A 38 -2.55 11.97 -0.13
C ASN A 38 -2.74 10.44 -0.15
N GLU A 39 -2.43 9.78 0.96
CA GLU A 39 -2.61 8.33 1.09
C GLU A 39 -4.09 7.94 1.01
N LYS A 40 -4.95 8.62 1.75
CA LYS A 40 -6.42 8.41 1.66
C LYS A 40 -6.95 8.67 0.25
N GLN A 41 -6.44 9.68 -0.42
CA GLN A 41 -6.85 9.98 -1.79
C GLN A 41 -6.39 8.88 -2.76
N ARG A 42 -5.16 8.35 -2.62
CA ARG A 42 -4.67 7.23 -3.43
C ARG A 42 -5.50 5.97 -3.23
N ILE A 43 -5.84 5.65 -1.98
CA ILE A 43 -6.72 4.51 -1.66
C ILE A 43 -8.09 4.69 -2.32
N LYS A 44 -8.69 5.88 -2.19
CA LYS A 44 -9.97 6.18 -2.81
C LYS A 44 -9.92 6.04 -4.34
N ASN A 45 -8.88 6.59 -4.96
CA ASN A 45 -8.69 6.46 -6.40
C ASN A 45 -8.48 5.00 -6.81
N GLY A 46 -7.69 4.24 -6.06
CA GLY A 46 -7.49 2.82 -6.31
C GLY A 46 -8.77 1.98 -6.17
N ILE A 47 -9.65 2.32 -5.22
CA ILE A 47 -10.97 1.66 -5.11
C ILE A 47 -11.83 1.97 -6.33
N VAL A 48 -11.82 3.21 -6.80
CA VAL A 48 -12.53 3.59 -8.03
C VAL A 48 -11.96 2.88 -9.26
N GLU A 49 -10.64 2.73 -9.34
CA GLU A 49 -9.97 2.00 -10.41
C GLU A 49 -10.37 0.51 -10.44
N ILE A 50 -10.45 -0.13 -9.27
CA ILE A 50 -10.79 -1.55 -9.13
C ILE A 50 -12.30 -1.81 -9.37
N PHE A 51 -13.18 -0.98 -8.81
CA PHE A 51 -14.61 -1.25 -8.72
C PHE A 51 -15.49 -0.29 -9.51
N GLY A 52 -14.90 0.78 -10.09
CA GLY A 52 -15.61 1.81 -10.83
C GLY A 52 -16.08 2.99 -9.99
N GLU A 53 -16.57 4.04 -10.68
CA GLU A 53 -16.95 5.32 -10.07
C GLU A 53 -18.11 5.23 -9.04
N ASN A 54 -18.95 4.21 -9.14
CA ASN A 54 -20.08 3.99 -8.24
C ASN A 54 -19.69 3.20 -6.98
N SER A 55 -18.40 3.12 -6.66
CA SER A 55 -17.91 2.45 -5.46
C SER A 55 -17.90 3.37 -4.25
N GLU A 56 -18.38 2.88 -3.10
CA GLU A 56 -18.40 3.60 -1.82
C GLU A 56 -17.72 2.76 -0.73
N ILE A 57 -16.86 3.38 0.05
CA ILE A 57 -16.22 2.75 1.21
C ILE A 57 -17.22 2.76 2.37
N LEU A 58 -17.65 1.59 2.80
CA LEU A 58 -18.57 1.42 3.94
C LEU A 58 -17.82 1.38 5.26
N ASN A 59 -16.73 0.64 5.31
CA ASN A 59 -15.96 0.41 6.52
C ASN A 59 -14.48 0.24 6.22
N GLU A 60 -13.64 0.65 7.17
CA GLU A 60 -12.19 0.43 7.17
C GLU A 60 -11.80 -0.35 8.43
N PHE A 61 -11.00 -1.39 8.27
CA PHE A 61 -10.51 -2.19 9.39
C PHE A 61 -9.04 -2.53 9.23
N LYS A 62 -8.35 -2.65 10.38
CA LYS A 62 -6.92 -2.99 10.42
C LYS A 62 -6.74 -4.49 10.51
N ILE A 63 -5.87 -5.06 9.68
CA ILE A 63 -5.49 -6.46 9.72
C ILE A 63 -4.21 -6.56 10.57
N SER A 64 -4.28 -7.32 11.66
CA SER A 64 -3.17 -7.43 12.63
C SER A 64 -2.76 -8.88 12.88
N ASP A 65 -3.33 -9.84 12.13
CA ASP A 65 -2.98 -11.25 12.23
C ASP A 65 -1.64 -11.51 11.55
N LYS A 66 -0.68 -12.03 12.30
CA LYS A 66 0.67 -12.35 11.80
C LYS A 66 0.70 -13.44 10.72
N LYS A 67 -0.36 -14.19 10.57
CA LYS A 67 -0.50 -15.18 9.49
C LYS A 67 -0.59 -14.50 8.12
N TYR A 68 -1.07 -13.25 8.11
CA TYR A 68 -1.31 -12.46 6.89
C TYR A 68 -0.40 -11.22 6.89
N ASP A 69 0.90 -11.44 6.93
CA ASP A 69 1.93 -10.43 7.15
C ASP A 69 2.06 -9.37 6.04
N TYR A 70 1.57 -9.65 4.83
CA TYR A 70 1.48 -8.65 3.78
C TYR A 70 0.25 -7.75 3.91
N LEU A 71 -0.80 -8.16 4.64
CA LEU A 71 -2.06 -7.43 4.71
C LEU A 71 -2.01 -6.38 5.81
N VAL A 72 -2.41 -5.14 5.51
CA VAL A 72 -2.31 -4.00 6.45
C VAL A 72 -3.69 -3.48 6.83
N TYR A 73 -4.52 -3.16 5.85
CA TYR A 73 -5.86 -2.63 6.02
C TYR A 73 -6.83 -3.28 5.05
N GLY A 74 -8.07 -3.46 5.49
CA GLY A 74 -9.19 -3.86 4.64
C GLY A 74 -10.24 -2.75 4.56
N TYR A 75 -10.85 -2.62 3.39
CA TYR A 75 -11.92 -1.69 3.08
C TYR A 75 -13.09 -2.48 2.55
N GLN A 76 -14.22 -2.44 3.25
CA GLN A 76 -15.48 -2.95 2.70
C GLN A 76 -16.03 -1.94 1.71
N VAL A 77 -16.37 -2.39 0.51
CA VAL A 77 -16.75 -1.53 -0.60
C VAL A 77 -18.13 -1.92 -1.12
N LYS A 78 -19.03 -0.94 -1.18
CA LYS A 78 -20.33 -1.09 -1.83
C LYS A 78 -20.20 -0.75 -3.31
N VAL A 79 -20.70 -1.66 -4.15
CA VAL A 79 -20.74 -1.49 -5.61
C VAL A 79 -22.13 -1.88 -6.10
N ASN A 80 -22.88 -0.93 -6.69
CA ASN A 80 -24.22 -1.19 -7.23
C ASN A 80 -25.12 -2.00 -6.27
N GLU A 81 -25.23 -1.57 -5.00
CA GLU A 81 -26.00 -2.19 -3.92
C GLU A 81 -25.44 -3.51 -3.36
N LYS A 82 -24.36 -4.07 -3.91
CA LYS A 82 -23.65 -5.20 -3.32
C LYS A 82 -22.60 -4.70 -2.33
N GLU A 83 -22.61 -5.26 -1.14
CA GLU A 83 -21.73 -4.87 -0.02
C GLU A 83 -20.61 -5.90 0.25
N ASP A 84 -20.60 -7.02 -0.48
CA ASP A 84 -19.65 -8.14 -0.32
C ASP A 84 -18.39 -7.97 -1.20
N ASN A 85 -17.95 -6.72 -1.41
CA ASN A 85 -16.71 -6.44 -2.11
C ASN A 85 -15.70 -5.86 -1.11
N TYR A 86 -14.46 -6.26 -1.22
CA TYR A 86 -13.41 -5.77 -0.34
C TYR A 86 -12.19 -5.35 -1.15
N ALA A 87 -11.57 -4.25 -0.73
CA ALA A 87 -10.25 -3.85 -1.17
C ALA A 87 -9.28 -4.04 -0.01
N ILE A 88 -8.26 -4.87 -0.18
CA ILE A 88 -7.27 -5.14 0.85
C ILE A 88 -5.97 -4.45 0.49
N ARG A 89 -5.52 -3.54 1.36
CA ARG A 89 -4.21 -2.92 1.21
C ARG A 89 -3.13 -3.88 1.66
N THR A 90 -2.18 -4.12 0.77
CA THR A 90 -1.03 -4.97 1.01
C THR A 90 0.27 -4.16 0.98
N LEU A 91 1.27 -4.64 1.69
CA LEU A 91 2.61 -4.08 1.70
C LEU A 91 3.63 -5.22 1.69
N GLY A 92 4.44 -5.28 0.67
CA GLY A 92 5.49 -6.28 0.53
C GLY A 92 6.83 -5.67 0.19
N SER A 93 7.90 -6.43 0.37
CA SER A 93 9.25 -6.03 -0.01
C SER A 93 10.07 -7.23 -0.46
N ASN A 94 10.97 -7.00 -1.39
CA ASN A 94 11.99 -7.94 -1.82
C ASN A 94 13.35 -7.23 -1.93
N MET A 95 14.34 -7.91 -2.51
CA MET A 95 15.69 -7.34 -2.68
C MET A 95 15.74 -6.12 -3.63
N TYR A 96 14.70 -5.86 -4.40
CA TYR A 96 14.63 -4.77 -5.38
C TYR A 96 13.83 -3.56 -4.88
N GLY A 97 13.16 -3.65 -3.74
CA GLY A 97 12.42 -2.54 -3.14
C GLY A 97 11.09 -2.97 -2.50
N LYS A 98 10.29 -1.96 -2.17
CA LYS A 98 8.97 -2.13 -1.55
C LYS A 98 7.87 -1.86 -2.57
N ILE A 99 6.75 -2.54 -2.40
CA ILE A 99 5.53 -2.29 -3.17
C ILE A 99 4.32 -2.33 -2.24
N SER A 100 3.38 -1.44 -2.44
CA SER A 100 2.07 -1.46 -1.79
C SER A 100 0.99 -1.46 -2.85
N LEU A 101 0.09 -2.43 -2.72
CA LEU A 101 -1.02 -2.63 -3.63
C LEU A 101 -2.34 -2.53 -2.88
N LEU A 102 -3.37 -2.19 -3.60
CA LEU A 102 -4.75 -2.37 -3.19
C LEU A 102 -5.32 -3.51 -4.03
N VAL A 103 -5.62 -4.63 -3.41
CA VAL A 103 -6.10 -5.85 -4.07
C VAL A 103 -7.59 -5.97 -3.86
N GLY A 104 -8.35 -5.94 -4.94
CA GLY A 104 -9.80 -6.10 -4.95
C GLY A 104 -10.21 -7.56 -4.96
N VAL A 105 -11.15 -7.92 -4.08
CA VAL A 105 -11.82 -9.22 -4.07
C VAL A 105 -13.32 -9.04 -4.11
N ILE A 106 -14.00 -9.87 -4.88
CA ILE A 106 -15.44 -9.91 -5.04
C ILE A 106 -15.97 -11.27 -4.61
N LYS A 107 -17.13 -11.29 -3.96
CA LYS A 107 -17.79 -12.51 -3.53
C LYS A 107 -18.83 -12.94 -4.58
N ASP A 108 -18.67 -14.16 -5.05
CA ASP A 108 -19.70 -14.90 -5.80
C ASP A 108 -20.17 -16.06 -4.90
N THR A 109 -19.68 -17.26 -5.07
CA THR A 109 -19.80 -18.36 -4.09
C THR A 109 -18.66 -18.29 -3.08
N GLU A 110 -17.47 -17.95 -3.55
CA GLU A 110 -16.24 -17.70 -2.78
C GLU A 110 -15.67 -16.36 -3.21
N PHE A 111 -14.79 -15.79 -2.36
CA PHE A 111 -14.04 -14.60 -2.76
C PHE A 111 -13.00 -14.94 -3.81
N LYS A 112 -12.99 -14.14 -4.87
CA LYS A 112 -12.03 -14.23 -5.98
C LYS A 112 -11.34 -12.89 -6.18
N PHE A 113 -10.11 -12.94 -6.66
CA PHE A 113 -9.40 -11.76 -7.14
C PHE A 113 -10.18 -11.10 -8.28
N SER A 114 -10.33 -9.80 -8.21
CA SER A 114 -10.99 -8.99 -9.26
C SER A 114 -9.93 -8.24 -10.06
N SER A 115 -9.26 -7.31 -9.41
CA SER A 115 -8.28 -6.42 -10.00
C SER A 115 -7.41 -5.84 -8.88
N LEU A 116 -6.33 -5.14 -9.21
CA LEU A 116 -5.53 -4.42 -8.23
C LEU A 116 -5.13 -3.04 -8.74
N SER A 117 -4.84 -2.14 -7.78
CA SER A 117 -4.27 -0.82 -8.04
C SER A 117 -2.95 -0.65 -7.30
N VAL A 118 -1.98 0.00 -7.92
CA VAL A 118 -0.67 0.27 -7.33
C VAL A 118 -0.77 1.54 -6.48
N ILE A 119 -0.57 1.42 -5.17
CA ILE A 119 -0.51 2.56 -4.25
C ILE A 119 0.86 3.23 -4.33
N PHE A 120 1.92 2.45 -4.28
CA PHE A 120 3.28 2.86 -4.62
C PHE A 120 4.13 1.64 -4.99
N ASP A 121 5.09 1.85 -5.88
CA ASP A 121 6.13 0.88 -6.22
C ASP A 121 7.50 1.58 -6.20
N GLU A 122 8.37 1.12 -5.30
CA GLU A 122 9.76 1.58 -5.13
C GLU A 122 10.75 0.54 -5.65
N GLN A 123 10.29 -0.44 -6.41
CA GLN A 123 11.16 -1.49 -6.94
C GLN A 123 11.99 -0.99 -8.13
N THR A 124 13.15 -1.56 -8.30
CA THR A 124 14.07 -1.20 -9.40
C THR A 124 13.45 -1.39 -10.78
N TYR A 125 12.53 -2.36 -10.93
CA TYR A 125 11.87 -2.71 -12.18
C TYR A 125 10.35 -2.46 -12.13
N ALA A 126 9.92 -1.37 -11.45
CA ALA A 126 8.53 -1.04 -11.25
C ALA A 126 7.74 -0.93 -12.57
N SER A 127 8.22 -0.18 -13.56
CA SER A 127 7.53 -0.03 -14.85
C SER A 127 7.36 -1.38 -15.58
N THR A 128 8.40 -2.22 -15.58
CA THR A 128 8.30 -3.56 -16.19
C THR A 128 7.29 -4.44 -15.46
N LEU A 129 7.23 -4.35 -14.12
CA LEU A 129 6.27 -5.08 -13.32
C LEU A 129 4.83 -4.60 -13.59
N GLU A 130 4.63 -3.30 -13.68
CA GLU A 130 3.33 -2.70 -13.96
C GLU A 130 2.85 -3.05 -15.37
N ASP A 131 3.65 -2.77 -16.40
CA ASP A 131 3.28 -2.93 -17.81
C ASP A 131 3.14 -4.41 -18.24
N GLU A 132 4.05 -5.28 -17.79
CA GLU A 132 4.13 -6.67 -18.27
C GLU A 132 3.40 -7.67 -17.39
N TYR A 133 3.10 -7.35 -16.14
CA TYR A 133 2.43 -8.28 -15.23
C TYR A 133 1.12 -7.72 -14.67
N ILE A 134 1.16 -6.56 -14.01
CA ILE A 134 -0.03 -6.01 -13.32
C ILE A 134 -1.13 -5.68 -14.32
N ASP A 135 -0.82 -5.01 -15.42
CA ASP A 135 -1.81 -4.67 -16.45
C ASP A 135 -2.41 -5.93 -17.09
N VAL A 136 -1.61 -6.98 -17.27
CA VAL A 136 -2.09 -8.25 -17.87
C VAL A 136 -3.06 -8.95 -16.93
N ILE A 137 -2.73 -9.07 -15.65
CA ILE A 137 -3.63 -9.75 -14.68
C ILE A 137 -4.87 -8.94 -14.34
N ASN A 138 -4.82 -7.61 -14.45
CA ASN A 138 -5.98 -6.74 -14.32
C ASN A 138 -6.97 -6.90 -15.49
N GLN A 139 -6.45 -7.20 -16.71
CA GLN A 139 -7.29 -7.48 -17.88
C GLN A 139 -7.84 -8.92 -17.84
N ASP A 140 -7.07 -9.86 -17.33
CA ASP A 140 -7.45 -11.28 -17.28
C ASP A 140 -6.87 -11.94 -16.02
N SER A 141 -7.69 -12.02 -14.99
CA SER A 141 -7.31 -12.58 -13.69
C SER A 141 -6.93 -14.07 -13.72
N SER A 142 -7.27 -14.79 -14.80
CA SER A 142 -6.86 -16.18 -14.95
C SER A 142 -5.36 -16.35 -15.24
N LYS A 143 -4.69 -15.26 -15.62
CA LYS A 143 -3.26 -15.24 -15.98
C LYS A 143 -2.30 -14.98 -14.82
N ILE A 144 -2.78 -14.95 -13.59
CA ILE A 144 -1.92 -14.70 -12.41
C ILE A 144 -0.71 -15.64 -12.36
N ASP A 145 -0.88 -16.89 -12.77
CA ASP A 145 0.17 -17.91 -12.74
C ASP A 145 1.00 -18.02 -14.01
N ASP A 146 0.48 -17.54 -15.13
CA ASP A 146 1.03 -17.84 -16.47
C ASP A 146 1.84 -16.68 -17.07
N VAL A 147 1.86 -15.50 -16.41
CA VAL A 147 2.57 -14.34 -16.96
C VAL A 147 4.05 -14.37 -16.64
N GLU A 148 4.86 -14.50 -17.68
CA GLU A 148 6.30 -14.28 -17.62
C GLU A 148 6.61 -12.79 -17.87
N CYS A 149 7.34 -12.16 -16.95
CA CYS A 149 7.80 -10.78 -17.12
C CYS A 149 9.27 -10.60 -16.72
N GLY A 150 9.89 -9.53 -17.21
CA GLY A 150 11.28 -9.18 -16.87
C GLY A 150 11.49 -8.90 -15.38
N ALA A 151 10.45 -8.54 -14.65
CA ALA A 151 10.46 -8.30 -13.20
C ALA A 151 10.01 -9.51 -12.36
N THR A 152 10.56 -10.70 -12.64
CA THR A 152 10.13 -11.99 -12.06
C THR A 152 9.99 -11.99 -10.53
N TYR A 153 10.89 -11.34 -9.78
CA TYR A 153 10.81 -11.27 -8.31
C TYR A 153 9.67 -10.36 -7.84
N GLY A 154 9.40 -9.28 -8.57
CA GLY A 154 8.25 -8.42 -8.34
C GLY A 154 6.95 -9.16 -8.59
N ALA A 155 6.83 -9.85 -9.72
CA ALA A 155 5.65 -10.65 -10.09
C ALA A 155 5.34 -11.75 -9.06
N LYS A 156 6.37 -12.48 -8.58
CA LYS A 156 6.20 -13.46 -7.49
C LYS A 156 5.69 -12.84 -6.20
N LEU A 157 6.19 -11.66 -5.84
CA LEU A 157 5.74 -10.95 -4.65
C LEU A 157 4.27 -10.53 -4.80
N VAL A 158 3.90 -9.91 -5.93
CA VAL A 158 2.51 -9.51 -6.23
C VAL A 158 1.58 -10.71 -6.18
N ARG A 159 1.95 -11.84 -6.81
CA ARG A 159 1.19 -13.10 -6.74
C ARG A 159 0.96 -13.54 -5.30
N SER A 160 2.01 -13.60 -4.48
CA SER A 160 1.89 -14.00 -3.07
C SER A 160 0.97 -13.08 -2.27
N MET A 161 0.98 -11.77 -2.57
CA MET A 161 0.09 -10.80 -1.95
C MET A 161 -1.37 -11.03 -2.35
N ILE A 162 -1.63 -11.34 -3.64
CA ILE A 162 -2.98 -11.69 -4.13
C ILE A 162 -3.48 -12.98 -3.49
N GLU A 163 -2.68 -14.05 -3.51
CA GLU A 163 -3.04 -15.35 -2.91
C GLU A 163 -3.37 -15.21 -1.43
N MET A 164 -2.55 -14.46 -0.68
CA MET A 164 -2.79 -14.18 0.73
C MET A 164 -4.08 -13.39 0.95
N THR A 165 -4.37 -12.41 0.09
CA THR A 165 -5.60 -11.61 0.14
C THR A 165 -6.83 -12.48 -0.08
N VAL A 166 -6.84 -13.31 -1.11
CA VAL A 166 -7.95 -14.24 -1.40
C VAL A 166 -8.13 -15.26 -0.27
N SER A 167 -7.03 -15.80 0.24
CA SER A 167 -7.07 -16.71 1.40
C SER A 167 -7.68 -16.06 2.65
N TYR A 168 -7.27 -14.82 2.96
CA TYR A 168 -7.83 -14.05 4.07
C TYR A 168 -9.34 -13.80 3.87
N ALA A 169 -9.71 -13.34 2.68
CA ALA A 169 -11.11 -13.06 2.37
C ALA A 169 -11.98 -14.30 2.55
N ASN A 170 -11.58 -15.46 2.04
CA ASN A 170 -12.34 -16.69 2.17
C ASN A 170 -12.34 -17.27 3.59
N THR A 171 -11.26 -17.08 4.35
CA THR A 171 -11.15 -17.68 5.70
C THR A 171 -11.77 -16.81 6.78
N VAL A 172 -11.61 -15.49 6.68
CA VAL A 172 -12.00 -14.55 7.73
C VAL A 172 -13.28 -13.81 7.37
N LEU A 173 -13.34 -13.17 6.19
CA LEU A 173 -14.51 -12.40 5.77
C LEU A 173 -15.65 -13.28 5.28
N GLY A 174 -15.35 -14.48 4.78
CA GLY A 174 -16.37 -15.44 4.34
C GLY A 174 -17.03 -16.24 5.46
N ALA A 175 -16.49 -16.16 6.67
CA ALA A 175 -17.02 -16.84 7.87
C ALA A 175 -18.03 -16.01 8.67
N GLU A 176 -18.18 -14.72 8.31
CA GLU A 176 -19.21 -13.81 8.84
C GLU A 176 -20.45 -13.85 7.94
#